data_3979c92f65f31fed697646ad5e4059fa
#
_entry.id   3979c92f65f31fed697646ad5e4059fa
#
_cell.length_a   1.000
_cell.length_b   1.000
_cell.length_c   1.000
_cell.angle_alpha   90.00
_cell.angle_beta   90.00
_cell.angle_gamma   90.00
#
_symmetry.space_group_name_H-M   'P 1'
#
loop_
_entity.id
_entity.type
_entity.pdbx_description
1 polymer ?
#
loop_
_entity_poly.entity_id
_entity_poly.type
_entity_poly.pdbx_seq_one_letter_code
_entity_poly.pdbx_strand_id
1 'polypeptide(L)'
;RLHVNVERGHAVSAEEILKSSFDAVILANGSHPMSLKEGENICTAHQILQGETVISEGNVLIVGGGMVGLETAEYLDSIKSGDLSLTVIEMKNTMGEGMAPGNLVPAMGRLKKIGVTMMTETKLKCISGDTVTLEAAGQEKEVSGFTKIVFAVGSKPDTGLYEALKDCGKEIYTVGDAKEAGQALQAVADGTAAAMAL
;
A
#
# COMPACT_ATOMS: atom_id res chain seq x y z
N ARG A 1 29.55 -2.90 18.60
CA ARG A 1 28.67 -3.94 18.04
C ARG A 1 27.63 -4.28 19.07
N LEU A 2 26.38 -4.30 18.68
CA LEU A 2 25.24 -4.42 19.62
C LEU A 2 24.91 -5.85 20.05
N HIS A 3 25.72 -6.87 19.70
CA HIS A 3 25.52 -8.29 20.06
C HIS A 3 24.07 -8.80 19.83
N VAL A 4 23.42 -8.35 18.74
CA VAL A 4 22.09 -8.81 18.37
C VAL A 4 22.20 -10.12 17.60
N ASN A 5 21.48 -11.15 18.06
CA ASN A 5 21.30 -12.38 17.30
C ASN A 5 20.28 -12.13 16.19
N VAL A 6 20.63 -12.46 14.94
CA VAL A 6 19.76 -12.30 13.78
C VAL A 6 19.51 -13.67 13.15
N GLU A 7 18.27 -14.11 13.16
CA GLU A 7 17.81 -15.31 12.45
C GLU A 7 17.09 -14.89 11.17
N ARG A 8 17.47 -15.46 10.03
CA ARG A 8 16.90 -15.15 8.73
C ARG A 8 16.27 -16.38 8.11
N GLY A 9 15.26 -16.15 7.23
CA GLY A 9 14.57 -17.24 6.54
C GLY A 9 13.68 -18.07 7.46
N HIS A 10 13.32 -17.53 8.62
CA HIS A 10 12.47 -18.16 9.62
C HIS A 10 11.27 -17.25 9.92
N ALA A 11 10.08 -17.73 9.59
CA ALA A 11 8.82 -17.08 9.97
C ALA A 11 8.41 -17.60 11.35
N VAL A 12 8.59 -16.79 12.38
CA VAL A 12 8.30 -17.16 13.76
C VAL A 12 6.78 -17.28 13.98
N SER A 13 6.35 -18.35 14.65
CA SER A 13 4.96 -18.57 15.01
C SER A 13 4.64 -18.06 16.42
N ALA A 14 3.36 -17.83 16.71
CA ALA A 14 2.91 -17.47 18.07
C ALA A 14 3.29 -18.57 19.09
N GLU A 15 3.21 -19.85 18.69
CA GLU A 15 3.55 -20.98 19.56
C GLU A 15 5.03 -20.97 19.96
N GLU A 16 5.93 -20.64 19.03
CA GLU A 16 7.37 -20.51 19.32
C GLU A 16 7.64 -19.35 20.28
N ILE A 17 6.97 -18.20 20.08
CA ILE A 17 7.07 -17.05 20.96
C ILE A 17 6.57 -17.39 22.38
N LEU A 18 5.45 -18.10 22.49
CA LEU A 18 4.89 -18.54 23.79
C LEU A 18 5.85 -19.45 24.56
N LYS A 19 6.55 -20.34 23.85
CA LYS A 19 7.53 -21.27 24.43
C LYS A 19 8.90 -20.64 24.72
N SER A 20 9.15 -19.44 24.17
CA SER A 20 10.43 -18.75 24.38
C SER A 20 10.60 -18.23 25.80
N SER A 21 11.84 -18.01 26.20
CA SER A 21 12.20 -17.43 27.50
C SER A 21 12.22 -15.89 27.48
N PHE A 22 11.79 -15.24 26.40
CA PHE A 22 11.75 -13.79 26.32
C PHE A 22 10.62 -13.23 27.19
N ASP A 23 10.91 -12.18 27.95
CA ASP A 23 9.95 -11.47 28.80
C ASP A 23 9.10 -10.48 27.99
N ALA A 24 9.67 -9.92 26.92
CA ALA A 24 9.02 -8.95 26.06
C ALA A 24 9.23 -9.27 24.57
N VAL A 25 8.28 -8.86 23.73
CA VAL A 25 8.29 -9.06 22.28
C VAL A 25 7.90 -7.78 21.57
N ILE A 26 8.72 -7.37 20.60
CA ILE A 26 8.39 -6.26 19.70
C ILE A 26 7.99 -6.84 18.33
N LEU A 27 6.74 -6.64 17.95
CA LEU A 27 6.19 -7.08 16.67
C LEU A 27 6.36 -5.97 15.64
N ALA A 28 7.15 -6.24 14.60
CA ALA A 28 7.41 -5.37 13.46
C ALA A 28 7.13 -6.10 12.13
N ASN A 29 6.10 -6.95 12.12
CA ASN A 29 5.76 -7.86 11.02
C ASN A 29 5.06 -7.17 9.84
N GLY A 30 4.87 -5.84 9.90
CA GLY A 30 4.42 -5.05 8.77
C GLY A 30 2.90 -5.02 8.57
N SER A 31 2.50 -4.82 7.32
CA SER A 31 1.11 -4.64 6.90
C SER A 31 0.85 -5.36 5.58
N HIS A 32 -0.43 -5.58 5.27
CA HIS A 32 -0.86 -6.12 3.99
C HIS A 32 -1.54 -5.04 3.14
N PRO A 33 -1.24 -4.95 1.83
CA PRO A 33 -1.90 -4.01 0.93
C PRO A 33 -3.39 -4.32 0.85
N MET A 34 -4.20 -3.26 0.84
CA MET A 34 -5.65 -3.40 0.72
C MET A 34 -6.06 -3.53 -0.75
N SER A 35 -6.96 -4.50 -1.01
CA SER A 35 -7.75 -4.57 -2.23
C SER A 35 -9.23 -4.52 -1.86
N LEU A 36 -9.99 -3.70 -2.59
CA LEU A 36 -11.44 -3.58 -2.36
C LEU A 36 -12.22 -4.69 -3.05
N LYS A 37 -11.60 -5.39 -4.00
CA LYS A 37 -12.17 -6.51 -4.75
C LYS A 37 -11.06 -7.39 -5.30
N GLU A 38 -11.37 -8.66 -5.52
CA GLU A 38 -10.51 -9.61 -6.21
C GLU A 38 -11.04 -9.87 -7.62
N GLY A 39 -10.17 -10.22 -8.56
CA GLY A 39 -10.52 -10.53 -9.95
C GLY A 39 -9.28 -10.66 -10.84
N GLU A 40 -9.43 -11.30 -11.99
CA GLU A 40 -8.34 -11.57 -12.94
C GLU A 40 -7.66 -10.30 -13.47
N ASN A 41 -8.44 -9.23 -13.62
CA ASN A 41 -7.96 -7.92 -14.06
C ASN A 41 -7.65 -6.96 -12.89
N ILE A 42 -7.61 -7.45 -11.65
CA ILE A 42 -7.41 -6.67 -10.44
C ILE A 42 -6.08 -7.06 -9.79
N CYS A 43 -5.31 -6.07 -9.35
CA CYS A 43 -4.11 -6.26 -8.55
C CYS A 43 -3.89 -5.07 -7.61
N THR A 44 -2.91 -5.18 -6.73
CA THR A 44 -2.47 -4.09 -5.87
C THR A 44 -1.24 -3.40 -6.45
N ALA A 45 -1.03 -2.15 -6.09
CA ALA A 45 0.19 -1.41 -6.42
C ALA A 45 1.45 -2.14 -5.92
N HIS A 46 1.38 -2.80 -4.75
CA HIS A 46 2.49 -3.58 -4.20
C HIS A 46 2.89 -4.74 -5.10
N GLN A 47 1.94 -5.51 -5.62
CA GLN A 47 2.24 -6.61 -6.55
C GLN A 47 2.96 -6.13 -7.80
N ILE A 48 2.63 -4.94 -8.29
CA ILE A 48 3.32 -4.33 -9.43
C ILE A 48 4.72 -3.89 -9.04
N LEU A 49 4.89 -3.15 -7.95
CA LEU A 49 6.17 -2.61 -7.51
C LEU A 49 7.15 -3.71 -7.04
N GLN A 50 6.65 -4.85 -6.60
CA GLN A 50 7.44 -6.05 -6.26
C GLN A 50 7.76 -6.93 -7.47
N GLY A 51 7.20 -6.62 -8.65
CA GLY A 51 7.41 -7.39 -9.87
C GLY A 51 6.61 -8.69 -9.96
N GLU A 52 5.64 -8.91 -9.07
CA GLU A 52 4.74 -10.07 -9.10
C GLU A 52 3.72 -9.96 -10.24
N THR A 53 3.35 -8.73 -10.60
CA THR A 53 2.46 -8.41 -11.71
C THR A 53 3.14 -7.41 -12.64
N VAL A 54 3.25 -7.76 -13.92
CA VAL A 54 3.80 -6.87 -14.95
C VAL A 54 2.69 -6.38 -15.84
N ILE A 55 2.57 -5.06 -15.99
CA ILE A 55 1.63 -4.38 -16.90
C ILE A 55 2.46 -3.46 -17.78
N SER A 56 2.55 -3.76 -19.06
CA SER A 56 3.38 -3.01 -20.01
C SER A 56 2.58 -2.31 -21.12
N GLU A 57 1.28 -2.57 -21.19
CA GLU A 57 0.35 -2.01 -22.19
C GLU A 57 -1.09 -2.06 -21.69
N GLY A 58 -1.99 -1.38 -22.37
CA GLY A 58 -3.43 -1.39 -22.12
C GLY A 58 -3.94 -0.15 -21.41
N ASN A 59 -5.20 -0.19 -20.97
CA ASN A 59 -5.87 0.89 -20.26
C ASN A 59 -5.98 0.54 -18.78
N VAL A 60 -5.26 1.26 -17.93
CA VAL A 60 -5.11 0.93 -16.50
C VAL A 60 -5.78 1.99 -15.64
N LEU A 61 -6.65 1.56 -14.74
CA LEU A 61 -7.19 2.39 -13.68
C LEU A 61 -6.41 2.17 -12.38
N ILE A 62 -5.84 3.22 -11.82
CA ILE A 62 -5.23 3.21 -10.50
C ILE A 62 -6.19 3.88 -9.52
N VAL A 63 -6.64 3.13 -8.52
CA VAL A 63 -7.55 3.57 -7.47
C VAL A 63 -6.75 3.95 -6.24
N GLY A 64 -6.75 5.24 -5.93
CA GLY A 64 -5.94 5.88 -4.89
C GLY A 64 -4.82 6.74 -5.49
N GLY A 65 -4.95 8.06 -5.31
CA GLY A 65 -4.01 9.08 -5.79
C GLY A 65 -3.02 9.55 -4.73
N GLY A 66 -2.77 8.76 -3.69
CA GLY A 66 -1.70 8.98 -2.72
C GLY A 66 -0.31 8.75 -3.31
N MET A 67 0.72 8.80 -2.47
CA MET A 67 2.13 8.61 -2.86
C MET A 67 2.32 7.33 -3.69
N VAL A 68 1.86 6.17 -3.18
CA VAL A 68 2.04 4.87 -3.83
C VAL A 68 1.34 4.80 -5.19
N GLY A 69 0.14 5.38 -5.32
CA GLY A 69 -0.59 5.39 -6.60
C GLY A 69 0.11 6.21 -7.68
N LEU A 70 0.65 7.39 -7.32
CA LEU A 70 1.41 8.23 -8.24
C LEU A 70 2.73 7.58 -8.64
N GLU A 71 3.47 6.98 -7.68
CA GLU A 71 4.70 6.24 -7.96
C GLU A 71 4.45 5.02 -8.83
N THR A 72 3.32 4.32 -8.63
CA THR A 72 2.91 3.20 -9.49
C THR A 72 2.65 3.66 -10.91
N ALA A 73 2.00 4.82 -11.11
CA ALA A 73 1.79 5.37 -12.45
C ALA A 73 3.11 5.72 -13.15
N GLU A 74 4.06 6.33 -12.43
CA GLU A 74 5.41 6.61 -12.98
C GLU A 74 6.17 5.33 -13.31
N TYR A 75 6.10 4.33 -12.45
CA TYR A 75 6.76 3.03 -12.67
C TYR A 75 6.18 2.32 -13.90
N LEU A 76 4.86 2.25 -14.05
CA LEU A 76 4.22 1.61 -15.20
C LEU A 76 4.61 2.31 -16.51
N ASP A 77 4.67 3.65 -16.55
CA ASP A 77 5.17 4.37 -17.73
C ASP A 77 6.62 4.03 -18.04
N SER A 78 7.46 3.82 -17.03
CA SER A 78 8.89 3.52 -17.20
C SER A 78 9.15 2.13 -17.80
N ILE A 79 8.24 1.17 -17.59
CA ILE A 79 8.38 -0.22 -18.07
C ILE A 79 7.49 -0.55 -19.26
N LYS A 80 6.71 0.41 -19.75
CA LYS A 80 5.81 0.17 -20.89
C LYS A 80 6.55 -0.28 -22.13
N SER A 81 5.96 -1.18 -22.88
CA SER A 81 6.47 -1.68 -24.16
C SER A 81 5.47 -1.54 -25.31
N GLY A 82 4.23 -1.17 -25.00
CA GLY A 82 3.12 -0.92 -25.93
C GLY A 82 2.36 0.36 -25.57
N ASP A 83 1.17 0.49 -26.14
CA ASP A 83 0.27 1.60 -25.84
C ASP A 83 -0.28 1.43 -24.43
N LEU A 84 0.07 2.36 -23.54
CA LEU A 84 -0.36 2.38 -22.15
C LEU A 84 -1.10 3.67 -21.83
N SER A 85 -2.36 3.56 -21.43
CA SER A 85 -3.17 4.66 -20.90
C SER A 85 -3.33 4.50 -19.39
N LEU A 86 -3.02 5.55 -18.64
CA LEU A 86 -3.11 5.54 -17.18
C LEU A 86 -4.15 6.55 -16.70
N THR A 87 -5.08 6.08 -15.86
CA THR A 87 -6.02 6.93 -15.14
C THR A 87 -5.85 6.71 -13.65
N VAL A 88 -5.63 7.79 -12.90
CA VAL A 88 -5.56 7.77 -11.43
C VAL A 88 -6.78 8.47 -10.88
N ILE A 89 -7.53 7.80 -10.01
CA ILE A 89 -8.65 8.40 -9.28
C ILE A 89 -8.33 8.53 -7.80
N GLU A 90 -8.79 9.63 -7.20
CA GLU A 90 -8.66 9.91 -5.78
C GLU A 90 -9.98 10.44 -5.23
N MET A 91 -10.44 9.87 -4.11
CA MET A 91 -11.69 10.30 -3.46
C MET A 91 -11.56 11.65 -2.73
N LYS A 92 -10.34 12.03 -2.34
CA LYS A 92 -10.04 13.33 -1.75
C LYS A 92 -9.89 14.40 -2.84
N ASN A 93 -9.88 15.66 -2.43
CA ASN A 93 -9.74 16.81 -3.33
C ASN A 93 -8.28 17.09 -3.77
N THR A 94 -7.31 16.29 -3.29
CA THR A 94 -5.89 16.46 -3.60
C THR A 94 -5.23 15.14 -3.92
N MET A 95 -4.28 15.16 -4.86
CA MET A 95 -3.37 14.06 -5.17
C MET A 95 -2.11 14.12 -4.32
N GLY A 96 -1.42 12.97 -4.14
CA GLY A 96 -0.09 12.86 -3.55
C GLY A 96 -0.07 12.95 -2.03
N GLU A 97 -1.15 12.59 -1.35
CA GLU A 97 -1.13 12.48 0.10
C GLU A 97 0.00 11.55 0.57
N GLY A 98 0.72 11.96 1.60
CA GLY A 98 1.91 11.28 2.11
C GLY A 98 3.21 11.65 1.39
N MET A 99 3.16 12.37 0.26
CA MET A 99 4.31 12.84 -0.46
C MET A 99 4.82 14.18 0.10
N ALA A 100 6.13 14.29 0.30
CA ALA A 100 6.71 15.58 0.69
C ALA A 100 6.50 16.63 -0.42
N PRO A 101 6.20 17.90 -0.09
CA PRO A 101 5.92 18.94 -1.09
C PRO A 101 6.99 19.09 -2.17
N GLY A 102 8.27 18.95 -1.80
CA GLY A 102 9.40 19.01 -2.74
C GLY A 102 9.42 17.87 -3.77
N ASN A 103 8.76 16.75 -3.49
CA ASN A 103 8.64 15.61 -4.40
C ASN A 103 7.32 15.65 -5.18
N LEU A 104 6.25 16.14 -4.56
CA LEU A 104 4.92 16.17 -5.17
C LEU A 104 4.87 16.99 -6.45
N VAL A 105 5.38 18.24 -6.42
CA VAL A 105 5.32 19.14 -7.58
C VAL A 105 6.05 18.56 -8.80
N PRO A 106 7.29 18.06 -8.68
CA PRO A 106 7.96 17.38 -9.79
C PRO A 106 7.24 16.12 -10.26
N ALA A 107 6.70 15.28 -9.37
CA ALA A 107 5.96 14.08 -9.72
C ALA A 107 4.70 14.42 -10.54
N MET A 108 3.89 15.38 -10.08
CA MET A 108 2.72 15.86 -10.82
C MET A 108 3.08 16.40 -12.22
N GLY A 109 4.22 17.09 -12.31
CA GLY A 109 4.74 17.57 -13.59
C GLY A 109 5.11 16.44 -14.56
N ARG A 110 5.76 15.39 -14.06
CA ARG A 110 6.10 14.18 -14.86
C ARG A 110 4.84 13.45 -15.32
N LEU A 111 3.92 13.15 -14.40
CA LEU A 111 2.67 12.45 -14.70
C LEU A 111 1.83 13.18 -15.73
N LYS A 112 1.74 14.50 -15.62
CA LYS A 112 1.08 15.33 -16.64
C LYS A 112 1.77 15.24 -18.02
N LYS A 113 3.11 15.26 -18.02
CA LYS A 113 3.91 15.19 -19.26
C LYS A 113 3.72 13.84 -19.99
N ILE A 114 3.59 12.75 -19.25
CA ILE A 114 3.34 11.40 -19.82
C ILE A 114 1.86 11.13 -20.11
N GLY A 115 0.98 12.09 -19.87
CA GLY A 115 -0.43 12.02 -20.24
C GLY A 115 -1.33 11.25 -19.29
N VAL A 116 -0.94 11.07 -18.00
CA VAL A 116 -1.79 10.43 -17.00
C VAL A 116 -3.04 11.28 -16.76
N THR A 117 -4.21 10.67 -16.89
CA THR A 117 -5.49 11.27 -16.49
C THR A 117 -5.62 11.20 -14.97
N MET A 118 -5.75 12.33 -14.29
CA MET A 118 -5.90 12.40 -12.84
C MET A 118 -7.24 13.01 -12.48
N MET A 119 -8.03 12.29 -11.65
CA MET A 119 -9.37 12.69 -11.23
C MET A 119 -9.44 12.69 -9.70
N THR A 120 -9.52 13.87 -9.11
CA THR A 120 -9.82 14.07 -7.68
C THR A 120 -11.32 14.01 -7.42
N GLU A 121 -11.73 13.96 -6.15
CA GLU A 121 -13.13 13.89 -5.72
C GLU A 121 -13.92 12.80 -6.45
N THR A 122 -13.20 11.72 -6.85
CA THR A 122 -13.72 10.62 -7.64
C THR A 122 -13.57 9.31 -6.90
N LYS A 123 -14.69 8.66 -6.61
CA LYS A 123 -14.76 7.42 -5.84
C LYS A 123 -15.16 6.25 -6.74
N LEU A 124 -14.45 5.13 -6.60
CA LEU A 124 -14.86 3.87 -7.19
C LEU A 124 -16.06 3.29 -6.41
N LYS A 125 -17.16 3.02 -7.10
CA LYS A 125 -18.38 2.42 -6.53
C LYS A 125 -18.49 0.94 -6.83
N CYS A 126 -18.27 0.57 -8.09
CA CYS A 126 -18.45 -0.81 -8.54
C CYS A 126 -17.45 -1.15 -9.64
N ILE A 127 -17.13 -2.43 -9.75
CA ILE A 127 -16.35 -3.02 -10.84
C ILE A 127 -17.17 -4.18 -11.42
N SER A 128 -17.33 -4.19 -12.74
CA SER A 128 -17.98 -5.27 -13.49
C SER A 128 -17.16 -5.59 -14.76
N GLY A 129 -16.30 -6.61 -14.67
CA GLY A 129 -15.37 -6.91 -15.75
C GLY A 129 -14.39 -5.76 -16.02
N ASP A 130 -14.41 -5.23 -17.24
CA ASP A 130 -13.60 -4.10 -17.70
C ASP A 130 -14.26 -2.72 -17.45
N THR A 131 -15.46 -2.73 -16.89
CA THR A 131 -16.29 -1.54 -16.62
C THR A 131 -16.27 -1.18 -15.15
N VAL A 132 -16.12 0.09 -14.85
CA VAL A 132 -16.19 0.62 -13.48
C VAL A 132 -17.28 1.68 -13.38
N THR A 133 -17.95 1.75 -12.24
CA THR A 133 -18.82 2.86 -11.86
C THR A 133 -18.05 3.82 -10.97
N LEU A 134 -17.87 5.04 -11.42
CA LEU A 134 -17.22 6.13 -10.70
C LEU A 134 -18.26 7.13 -10.23
N GLU A 135 -18.11 7.61 -9.00
CA GLU A 135 -18.91 8.71 -8.45
C GLU A 135 -18.06 9.96 -8.33
N ALA A 136 -18.49 11.05 -8.95
CA ALA A 136 -17.88 12.36 -8.83
C ALA A 136 -18.98 13.45 -8.72
N ALA A 137 -18.83 14.39 -7.80
CA ALA A 137 -19.82 15.45 -7.54
C ALA A 137 -21.26 14.92 -7.32
N GLY A 138 -21.41 13.74 -6.69
CA GLY A 138 -22.71 13.10 -6.42
C GLY A 138 -23.37 12.47 -7.66
N GLN A 139 -22.67 12.39 -8.79
CA GLN A 139 -23.13 11.73 -10.00
C GLN A 139 -22.34 10.48 -10.27
N GLU A 140 -23.02 9.41 -10.65
CA GLU A 140 -22.40 8.15 -11.05
C GLU A 140 -22.23 8.11 -12.56
N LYS A 141 -21.08 7.61 -13.01
CA LYS A 141 -20.75 7.40 -14.42
C LYS A 141 -20.09 6.05 -14.60
N GLU A 142 -20.54 5.29 -15.58
CA GLU A 142 -19.87 4.07 -16.02
C GLU A 142 -18.78 4.41 -17.04
N VAL A 143 -17.61 3.79 -16.87
CA VAL A 143 -16.46 3.88 -17.78
C VAL A 143 -15.96 2.47 -18.05
N SER A 144 -15.91 2.08 -19.32
CA SER A 144 -15.52 0.75 -19.77
C SER A 144 -14.15 0.74 -20.45
N GLY A 145 -13.61 -0.47 -20.64
CA GLY A 145 -12.39 -0.70 -21.39
C GLY A 145 -11.12 -0.69 -20.55
N PHE A 146 -11.23 -0.82 -19.24
CA PHE A 146 -10.05 -1.01 -18.38
C PHE A 146 -9.54 -2.44 -18.47
N THR A 147 -8.32 -2.61 -18.95
CA THR A 147 -7.65 -3.92 -19.00
C THR A 147 -7.14 -4.37 -17.64
N LYS A 148 -6.78 -3.41 -16.77
CA LYS A 148 -6.35 -3.65 -15.40
C LYS A 148 -6.85 -2.55 -14.45
N ILE A 149 -7.15 -2.97 -13.22
CA ILE A 149 -7.54 -2.10 -12.11
C ILE A 149 -6.56 -2.36 -10.96
N VAL A 150 -5.89 -1.31 -10.54
CA VAL A 150 -4.81 -1.35 -9.55
C VAL A 150 -5.26 -0.65 -8.28
N PHE A 151 -5.26 -1.35 -7.16
CA PHE A 151 -5.54 -0.73 -5.87
C PHE A 151 -4.28 -0.19 -5.20
N ALA A 152 -4.28 1.11 -4.92
CA ALA A 152 -3.27 1.85 -4.17
C ALA A 152 -3.92 2.58 -2.97
N VAL A 153 -4.83 1.90 -2.28
CA VAL A 153 -5.71 2.46 -1.23
C VAL A 153 -5.17 2.26 0.18
N GLY A 154 -3.87 2.06 0.31
CA GLY A 154 -3.19 1.86 1.57
C GLY A 154 -3.05 0.40 1.97
N SER A 155 -2.64 0.19 3.22
CA SER A 155 -2.39 -1.13 3.81
C SER A 155 -3.07 -1.25 5.17
N LYS A 156 -3.31 -2.49 5.60
CA LYS A 156 -3.78 -2.81 6.96
C LYS A 156 -2.67 -3.47 7.75
N PRO A 157 -2.46 -3.11 9.03
CA PRO A 157 -1.54 -3.81 9.91
C PRO A 157 -1.78 -5.33 9.91
N ASP A 158 -0.69 -6.09 9.92
CA ASP A 158 -0.76 -7.52 10.18
C ASP A 158 -0.85 -7.75 11.70
N THR A 159 -2.07 -7.93 12.19
CA THR A 159 -2.35 -8.08 13.62
C THR A 159 -2.37 -9.53 14.09
N GLY A 160 -2.13 -10.51 13.21
CA GLY A 160 -2.29 -11.93 13.53
C GLY A 160 -1.47 -12.39 14.73
N LEU A 161 -0.19 -12.05 14.78
CA LEU A 161 0.67 -12.38 15.92
C LEU A 161 0.26 -11.63 17.20
N TYR A 162 -0.08 -10.36 17.10
CA TYR A 162 -0.54 -9.57 18.24
C TYR A 162 -1.79 -10.17 18.88
N GLU A 163 -2.81 -10.48 18.09
CA GLU A 163 -4.05 -11.08 18.60
C GLU A 163 -3.82 -12.44 19.27
N ALA A 164 -2.87 -13.22 18.77
CA ALA A 164 -2.51 -14.51 19.36
C ALA A 164 -1.69 -14.40 20.65
N LEU A 165 -1.03 -13.25 20.89
CA LEU A 165 -0.08 -13.08 22.00
C LEU A 165 -0.53 -12.08 23.06
N LYS A 166 -1.49 -11.21 22.81
CA LYS A 166 -1.87 -10.08 23.71
C LYS A 166 -2.20 -10.47 25.15
N ASP A 167 -2.66 -11.71 25.37
CA ASP A 167 -3.07 -12.22 26.68
C ASP A 167 -2.09 -13.28 27.24
N CYS A 168 -0.89 -13.39 26.69
CA CYS A 168 0.06 -14.47 27.04
C CYS A 168 0.89 -14.22 28.30
N GLY A 169 0.77 -13.06 28.94
CA GLY A 169 1.53 -12.68 30.11
C GLY A 169 2.93 -12.13 29.86
N LYS A 170 3.34 -12.02 28.58
CA LYS A 170 4.55 -11.30 28.13
C LYS A 170 4.20 -9.85 27.77
N GLU A 171 5.19 -8.96 27.82
CA GLU A 171 5.02 -7.61 27.30
C GLU A 171 5.07 -7.63 25.77
N ILE A 172 3.98 -7.21 25.09
CA ILE A 172 3.86 -7.23 23.64
C ILE A 172 3.73 -5.79 23.12
N TYR A 173 4.67 -5.38 22.28
CA TYR A 173 4.69 -4.09 21.61
C TYR A 173 4.49 -4.28 20.10
N THR A 174 3.65 -3.47 19.48
CA THR A 174 3.54 -3.37 18.02
C THR A 174 4.17 -2.05 17.53
N VAL A 175 4.97 -2.09 16.48
CA VAL A 175 5.70 -0.93 15.98
C VAL A 175 5.62 -0.82 14.44
N GLY A 176 5.75 0.41 13.91
CA GLY A 176 5.70 0.67 12.48
C GLY A 176 4.40 0.18 11.86
N ASP A 177 4.47 -0.37 10.66
CA ASP A 177 3.29 -0.80 9.90
C ASP A 177 2.48 -1.93 10.56
N ALA A 178 3.07 -2.67 11.49
CA ALA A 178 2.33 -3.64 12.31
C ALA A 178 1.41 -2.96 13.35
N LYS A 179 1.67 -1.69 13.68
CA LYS A 179 0.84 -0.84 14.54
C LYS A 179 -0.11 0.01 13.72
N GLU A 180 0.45 0.76 12.78
CA GLU A 180 -0.26 1.65 11.86
C GLU A 180 0.57 1.84 10.60
N ALA A 181 -0.01 1.53 9.43
CA ALA A 181 0.68 1.69 8.16
C ALA A 181 1.05 3.17 7.92
N GLY A 182 2.34 3.44 7.70
CA GLY A 182 2.84 4.81 7.67
C GLY A 182 4.20 4.97 7.01
N GLN A 183 4.97 5.93 7.48
CA GLN A 183 6.30 6.26 6.96
C GLN A 183 7.41 5.66 7.83
N ALA A 184 8.57 5.43 7.21
CA ALA A 184 9.75 4.88 7.89
C ALA A 184 10.17 5.70 9.14
N LEU A 185 9.99 7.02 9.11
CA LEU A 185 10.28 7.88 10.27
C LEU A 185 9.45 7.51 11.50
N GLN A 186 8.15 7.25 11.30
CA GLN A 186 7.25 6.84 12.37
C GLN A 186 7.61 5.44 12.86
N ALA A 187 7.92 4.50 11.96
CA ALA A 187 8.35 3.15 12.33
C ALA A 187 9.61 3.15 13.20
N VAL A 188 10.60 4.00 12.88
CA VAL A 188 11.82 4.18 13.69
C VAL A 188 11.50 4.79 15.05
N ALA A 189 10.61 5.79 15.10
CA ALA A 189 10.18 6.40 16.36
C ALA A 189 9.45 5.40 17.26
N ASP A 190 8.53 4.61 16.71
CA ASP A 190 7.80 3.57 17.43
C ASP A 190 8.76 2.50 18.00
N GLY A 191 9.69 2.00 17.17
CA GLY A 191 10.69 1.04 17.59
C GLY A 191 11.59 1.56 18.72
N THR A 192 12.00 2.82 18.61
CA THR A 192 12.78 3.49 19.67
C THR A 192 11.99 3.61 20.95
N ALA A 193 10.73 4.05 20.89
CA ALA A 193 9.86 4.18 22.06
C ALA A 193 9.61 2.83 22.74
N ALA A 194 9.34 1.77 21.98
CA ALA A 194 9.18 0.43 22.50
C ALA A 194 10.45 -0.08 23.20
N ALA A 195 11.63 0.13 22.59
CA ALA A 195 12.90 -0.27 23.17
C ALA A 195 13.28 0.50 24.45
N MET A 196 12.80 1.73 24.60
CA MET A 196 13.02 2.55 25.82
C MET A 196 12.04 2.22 26.93
N ALA A 197 10.95 1.53 26.66
CA ALA A 197 9.95 1.11 27.63
C ALA A 197 10.30 -0.23 28.32
N LEU A 198 11.23 -1.00 27.71
CA LEU A 198 11.79 -2.25 28.26
C LEU A 198 12.88 -1.97 29.32
#